data_e9ddfe50f810798dbad3519a8a71246c
#
_entry.id   e9ddfe50f810798dbad3519a8a71246c
#
_cell.length_a   1.000
_cell.length_b   1.000
_cell.length_c   1.000
_cell.angle_alpha   90.00
_cell.angle_beta   90.00
_cell.angle_gamma   90.00
#
_symmetry.space_group_name_H-M   'P 1'
#
loop_
_entity.id
_entity.type
_entity.pdbx_description
1 polymer ?
#
loop_
_entity_poly.entity_id
_entity_poly.type
_entity_poly.pdbx_seq_one_letter_code
_entity_poly.pdbx_strand_id
1 'polypeptide(L)'
;GSLTHEEFKSLPLSRALKQYCPQERTCRFLLLTDTVDNIHRLSVYHHAFHASRFTSMWYLPPLIIPKEFRRLSDADIEVYKRKYIAMVADDMVRFQPDVIIVLQDLMGYPDFDFIDFYAADPRFAEEFKSYDLEETLTFDRRIYFPGLSTKLDKAPQGQYMVYTRRQ
;
A
#
# COMPACT_ATOMS: atom_id res chain seq x y z
N GLY A 1 -21.09 6.18 -5.38
CA GLY A 1 -21.73 5.93 -4.09
C GLY A 1 -20.81 5.20 -3.14
N SER A 2 -21.04 5.33 -1.84
CA SER A 2 -20.25 4.63 -0.84
C SER A 2 -20.61 3.14 -0.85
N LEU A 3 -19.61 2.26 -0.62
CA LEU A 3 -19.80 0.83 -0.47
C LEU A 3 -20.73 0.51 0.71
N THR A 4 -21.63 -0.45 0.51
CA THR A 4 -22.41 -1.01 1.61
C THR A 4 -21.48 -1.75 2.60
N HIS A 5 -22.03 -2.08 3.77
CA HIS A 5 -21.29 -2.85 4.77
C HIS A 5 -20.87 -4.23 4.26
N GLU A 6 -21.78 -4.92 3.57
CA GLU A 6 -21.49 -6.24 3.00
C GLU A 6 -20.49 -6.18 1.85
N GLU A 7 -20.59 -5.18 0.97
CA GLU A 7 -19.64 -4.93 -0.09
C GLU A 7 -18.24 -4.65 0.49
N PHE A 8 -18.14 -3.85 1.54
CA PHE A 8 -16.89 -3.56 2.22
C PHE A 8 -16.26 -4.81 2.83
N LYS A 9 -17.04 -5.65 3.52
CA LYS A 9 -16.56 -6.92 4.09
C LYS A 9 -15.96 -7.85 3.03
N SER A 10 -16.51 -7.85 1.83
CA SER A 10 -16.07 -8.72 0.74
C SER A 10 -14.84 -8.20 -0.01
N LEU A 11 -14.38 -6.97 0.25
CA LEU A 11 -13.19 -6.43 -0.37
C LEU A 11 -11.94 -7.26 -0.01
N PRO A 12 -11.01 -7.48 -0.95
CA PRO A 12 -9.80 -8.25 -0.70
C PRO A 12 -9.00 -7.75 0.51
N LEU A 13 -8.85 -6.43 0.67
CA LEU A 13 -8.14 -5.85 1.81
C LEU A 13 -8.82 -6.16 3.15
N SER A 14 -10.14 -6.06 3.22
CA SER A 14 -10.90 -6.39 4.43
C SER A 14 -10.78 -7.87 4.78
N ARG A 15 -10.87 -8.73 3.78
CA ARG A 15 -10.69 -10.19 3.96
C ARG A 15 -9.28 -10.53 4.42
N ALA A 16 -8.26 -9.89 3.87
CA ALA A 16 -6.87 -10.10 4.27
C ALA A 16 -6.64 -9.71 5.74
N LEU A 17 -7.14 -8.56 6.17
CA LEU A 17 -7.02 -8.13 7.57
C LEU A 17 -7.75 -9.08 8.52
N LYS A 18 -8.95 -9.54 8.14
CA LYS A 18 -9.68 -10.53 8.94
C LYS A 18 -8.90 -11.83 9.09
N GLN A 19 -8.24 -12.28 8.04
CA GLN A 19 -7.53 -13.56 8.01
C GLN A 19 -6.18 -13.49 8.73
N TYR A 20 -5.41 -12.43 8.53
CA TYR A 20 -4.00 -12.36 8.95
C TYR A 20 -3.73 -11.50 10.18
N CYS A 21 -4.67 -10.65 10.58
CA CYS A 21 -4.51 -9.87 11.80
C CYS A 21 -4.57 -10.77 13.04
N PRO A 22 -3.71 -10.52 14.04
CA PRO A 22 -3.85 -11.17 15.34
C PRO A 22 -5.20 -10.80 15.97
N GLN A 23 -5.85 -11.78 16.63
CA GLN A 23 -7.17 -11.59 17.22
C GLN A 23 -7.09 -11.10 18.68
N GLU A 24 -5.98 -11.39 19.35
CA GLU A 24 -5.80 -11.15 20.78
C GLU A 24 -5.28 -9.74 21.11
N ARG A 25 -4.95 -8.94 20.11
CA ARG A 25 -4.47 -7.56 20.29
C ARG A 25 -4.78 -6.71 19.08
N THR A 26 -4.58 -5.40 19.19
CA THR A 26 -4.71 -4.47 18.05
C THR A 26 -3.73 -4.84 16.95
N CYS A 27 -4.27 -5.11 15.78
CA CYS A 27 -3.47 -5.39 14.59
C CYS A 27 -2.82 -4.09 14.09
N ARG A 28 -1.54 -4.19 13.74
CA ARG A 28 -0.83 -3.14 13.02
C ARG A 28 -0.66 -3.59 11.58
N PHE A 29 -1.17 -2.83 10.64
CA PHE A 29 -1.02 -3.14 9.22
C PHE A 29 -0.38 -1.98 8.48
N LEU A 30 0.41 -2.29 7.46
CA LEU A 30 0.99 -1.31 6.54
C LEU A 30 0.47 -1.58 5.15
N LEU A 31 -0.20 -0.58 4.56
CA LEU A 31 -0.68 -0.64 3.18
C LEU A 31 0.21 0.22 2.29
N LEU A 32 0.94 -0.42 1.40
CA LEU A 32 1.79 0.23 0.39
C LEU A 32 1.01 0.34 -0.91
N THR A 33 0.44 1.50 -1.16
CA THR A 33 -0.41 1.79 -2.31
C THR A 33 -0.38 3.27 -2.66
N ASP A 34 -0.59 3.59 -3.91
CA ASP A 34 -0.79 4.95 -4.39
C ASP A 34 -2.28 5.34 -4.46
N THR A 35 -3.18 4.41 -4.17
CA THR A 35 -4.61 4.64 -4.23
C THR A 35 -5.19 5.15 -2.91
N VAL A 36 -6.32 5.87 -2.99
CA VAL A 36 -7.08 6.24 -1.80
C VAL A 36 -7.97 5.07 -1.42
N ASP A 37 -7.39 4.15 -0.69
CA ASP A 37 -8.15 3.06 -0.11
C ASP A 37 -8.87 3.53 1.16
N ASN A 38 -9.87 2.77 1.56
CA ASN A 38 -10.67 3.08 2.75
C ASN A 38 -9.91 2.75 4.05
N ILE A 39 -8.69 3.27 4.21
CA ILE A 39 -7.81 2.96 5.36
C ILE A 39 -8.51 3.25 6.70
N HIS A 40 -9.19 4.38 6.80
CA HIS A 40 -9.92 4.73 8.02
C HIS A 40 -11.01 3.70 8.34
N ARG A 41 -11.78 3.32 7.33
CA ARG A 41 -12.85 2.32 7.48
C ARG A 41 -12.29 0.94 7.81
N LEU A 42 -11.18 0.54 7.18
CA LEU A 42 -10.45 -0.69 7.53
C LEU A 42 -9.99 -0.67 8.98
N SER A 43 -9.40 0.44 9.42
CA SER A 43 -8.92 0.59 10.79
C SER A 43 -10.04 0.47 11.82
N VAL A 44 -11.15 1.16 11.59
CA VAL A 44 -12.30 1.13 12.51
C VAL A 44 -12.95 -0.25 12.52
N TYR A 45 -13.23 -0.82 11.35
CA TYR A 45 -13.94 -2.09 11.25
C TYR A 45 -13.15 -3.27 11.83
N HIS A 46 -11.84 -3.31 11.59
CA HIS A 46 -10.96 -4.40 12.06
C HIS A 46 -10.29 -4.13 13.40
N HIS A 47 -10.58 -2.99 14.05
CA HIS A 47 -9.85 -2.55 15.27
C HIS A 47 -8.34 -2.61 15.04
N ALA A 48 -7.90 -2.06 13.91
CA ALA A 48 -6.52 -2.13 13.45
C ALA A 48 -5.90 -0.72 13.38
N PHE A 49 -4.59 -0.66 13.45
CA PHE A 49 -3.81 0.56 13.34
C PHE A 49 -3.01 0.56 12.04
N HIS A 50 -3.14 1.60 11.24
CA HIS A 50 -2.31 1.77 10.05
C HIS A 50 -0.91 2.25 10.44
N ALA A 51 0.10 1.44 10.19
CA ALA A 51 1.49 1.66 10.58
C ALA A 51 2.22 2.64 9.64
N SER A 52 1.57 3.75 9.32
CA SER A 52 2.10 4.80 8.45
C SER A 52 1.48 6.15 8.80
N ARG A 53 2.28 7.20 8.69
CA ARG A 53 1.78 8.59 8.77
C ARG A 53 1.01 9.00 7.51
N PHE A 54 1.09 8.22 6.46
CA PHE A 54 0.45 8.49 5.18
C PHE A 54 -0.82 7.65 5.02
N THR A 55 -1.95 8.31 4.77
CA THR A 55 -3.21 7.63 4.43
C THR A 55 -3.22 7.17 2.98
N SER A 56 -2.36 7.73 2.15
CA SER A 56 -2.13 7.35 0.76
C SER A 56 -0.75 7.83 0.32
N MET A 57 -0.13 7.12 -0.58
CA MET A 57 1.18 7.47 -1.14
C MET A 57 1.04 8.23 -2.47
N TRP A 58 0.14 9.21 -2.50
CA TRP A 58 -0.11 10.08 -3.65
C TRP A 58 1.11 10.87 -4.13
N TYR A 59 2.12 10.99 -3.29
CA TYR A 59 3.38 11.64 -3.63
C TYR A 59 4.22 10.82 -4.62
N LEU A 60 3.96 9.52 -4.76
CA LEU A 60 4.79 8.63 -5.58
C LEU A 60 4.69 8.90 -7.08
N PRO A 61 3.50 9.02 -7.70
CA PRO A 61 3.42 9.21 -9.15
C PRO A 61 4.26 10.37 -9.67
N PRO A 62 4.24 11.59 -9.09
CA PRO A 62 5.10 12.68 -9.53
C PRO A 62 6.59 12.39 -9.40
N LEU A 63 7.00 11.54 -8.49
CA LEU A 63 8.41 11.19 -8.27
C LEU A 63 8.88 10.06 -9.18
N ILE A 64 8.00 9.11 -9.50
CA ILE A 64 8.33 7.91 -10.28
C ILE A 64 8.09 8.13 -11.78
N ILE A 65 7.06 8.90 -12.13
CA ILE A 65 6.67 9.18 -13.52
C ILE A 65 6.71 10.70 -13.77
N PRO A 66 7.88 11.36 -13.61
CA PRO A 66 7.97 12.81 -13.64
C PRO A 66 7.57 13.40 -14.99
N LYS A 67 7.73 12.65 -16.08
CA LYS A 67 7.35 13.08 -17.43
C LYS A 67 5.85 13.37 -17.58
N GLU A 68 5.01 12.71 -16.81
CA GLU A 68 3.56 12.94 -16.82
C GLU A 68 3.13 14.12 -15.95
N PHE A 69 3.91 14.46 -14.93
CA PHE A 69 3.56 15.49 -13.94
C PHE A 69 4.34 16.80 -14.08
N ARG A 70 5.55 16.80 -14.65
CA ARG A 70 6.40 17.94 -15.06
C ARG A 70 6.50 19.14 -14.10
N ARG A 71 6.49 18.91 -12.77
CA ARG A 71 6.47 20.00 -11.78
C ARG A 71 7.72 20.13 -10.94
N LEU A 72 8.62 19.17 -10.99
CA LEU A 72 9.79 19.09 -10.14
C LEU A 72 11.06 18.93 -10.97
N SER A 73 12.16 19.53 -10.50
CA SER A 73 13.49 19.26 -11.04
C SER A 73 13.98 17.87 -10.62
N ASP A 74 14.95 17.32 -11.36
CA ASP A 74 15.56 16.03 -11.01
C ASP A 74 16.19 16.05 -9.61
N ALA A 75 16.82 17.17 -9.24
CA ALA A 75 17.40 17.35 -7.90
C ALA A 75 16.33 17.32 -6.81
N ASP A 76 15.19 17.99 -7.01
CA ASP A 76 14.07 18.00 -6.06
C ASP A 76 13.44 16.62 -5.94
N ILE A 77 13.29 15.91 -7.06
CA ILE A 77 12.77 14.53 -7.07
C ILE A 77 13.63 13.64 -6.17
N GLU A 78 14.96 13.69 -6.29
CA GLU A 78 15.85 12.87 -5.46
C GLU A 78 15.77 13.24 -3.97
N VAL A 79 15.65 14.53 -3.64
CA VAL A 79 15.46 14.99 -2.26
C VAL A 79 14.16 14.46 -1.68
N TYR A 80 13.04 14.57 -2.41
CA TYR A 80 11.74 14.08 -1.95
C TYR A 80 11.70 12.56 -1.83
N LYS A 81 12.27 11.82 -2.78
CA LYS A 81 12.38 10.35 -2.69
C LYS A 81 13.05 9.94 -1.38
N ARG A 82 14.23 10.47 -1.08
CA ARG A 82 14.96 10.16 0.16
C ARG A 82 14.14 10.47 1.40
N LYS A 83 13.48 11.62 1.41
CA LYS A 83 12.63 12.06 2.52
C LYS A 83 11.49 11.10 2.80
N TYR A 84 10.73 10.74 1.76
CA TYR A 84 9.57 9.86 1.90
C TYR A 84 9.98 8.41 2.20
N ILE A 85 11.04 7.92 1.61
CA ILE A 85 11.62 6.61 1.93
C ILE A 85 12.00 6.56 3.42
N ALA A 86 12.69 7.58 3.93
CA ALA A 86 13.08 7.64 5.34
C ALA A 86 11.87 7.67 6.28
N MET A 87 10.81 8.40 5.93
CA MET A 87 9.58 8.46 6.73
C MET A 87 8.88 7.11 6.83
N VAL A 88 8.77 6.39 5.72
CA VAL A 88 8.19 5.03 5.71
C VAL A 88 9.07 4.06 6.49
N ALA A 89 10.39 4.16 6.35
CA ALA A 89 11.32 3.36 7.13
C ALA A 89 11.21 3.62 8.64
N ASP A 90 11.09 4.88 9.06
CA ASP A 90 10.84 5.24 10.47
C ASP A 90 9.57 4.58 11.00
N ASP A 91 8.47 4.66 10.25
CA ASP A 91 7.19 4.07 10.65
C ASP A 91 7.28 2.53 10.71
N MET A 92 7.97 1.92 9.76
CA MET A 92 8.20 0.46 9.72
C MET A 92 8.96 -0.03 10.97
N VAL A 93 10.03 0.65 11.34
CA VAL A 93 10.82 0.32 12.54
C VAL A 93 10.02 0.57 13.82
N ARG A 94 9.32 1.70 13.88
CA ARG A 94 8.57 2.11 15.07
C ARG A 94 7.41 1.18 15.37
N PHE A 95 6.63 0.84 14.35
CA PHE A 95 5.37 0.13 14.55
C PHE A 95 5.44 -1.37 14.30
N GLN A 96 6.43 -1.84 13.56
CA GLN A 96 6.62 -3.27 13.25
C GLN A 96 5.30 -3.95 12.87
N PRO A 97 4.72 -3.62 11.71
CA PRO A 97 3.39 -4.09 11.36
C PRO A 97 3.30 -5.62 11.37
N ASP A 98 2.13 -6.13 11.77
CA ASP A 98 1.81 -7.56 11.74
C ASP A 98 1.58 -8.04 10.32
N VAL A 99 0.98 -7.18 9.50
CA VAL A 99 0.60 -7.45 8.13
C VAL A 99 1.06 -6.29 7.25
N ILE A 100 1.72 -6.62 6.13
CA ILE A 100 2.05 -5.66 5.08
C ILE A 100 1.30 -6.07 3.82
N ILE A 101 0.53 -5.15 3.25
CA ILE A 101 -0.19 -5.36 2.00
C ILE A 101 0.37 -4.40 0.97
N VAL A 102 0.84 -4.94 -0.15
CA VAL A 102 1.59 -4.21 -1.17
C VAL A 102 0.86 -4.29 -2.50
N LEU A 103 0.53 -3.13 -3.06
CA LEU A 103 0.05 -3.08 -4.44
C LEU A 103 1.18 -3.48 -5.39
N GLN A 104 0.89 -4.33 -6.37
CA GLN A 104 1.91 -4.88 -7.26
C GLN A 104 2.54 -3.84 -8.18
N ASP A 105 1.77 -2.83 -8.57
CA ASP A 105 2.25 -1.78 -9.46
C ASP A 105 1.78 -0.38 -9.03
N LEU A 106 2.32 0.65 -9.66
CA LEU A 106 1.98 2.05 -9.42
C LEU A 106 1.12 2.55 -10.59
N MET A 107 -0.17 2.81 -10.36
CA MET A 107 -1.10 3.35 -11.39
C MET A 107 -0.98 2.67 -12.75
N GLY A 108 -0.80 1.35 -12.77
CA GLY A 108 -0.57 0.61 -14.01
C GLY A 108 0.85 0.76 -14.58
N TYR A 109 1.78 1.32 -13.81
CA TYR A 109 3.22 1.33 -14.14
C TYR A 109 3.84 0.01 -13.65
N PRO A 110 4.06 -0.98 -14.55
CA PRO A 110 4.34 -2.35 -14.14
C PRO A 110 5.76 -2.54 -13.58
N ASP A 111 6.67 -1.63 -13.88
CA ASP A 111 8.08 -1.74 -13.48
C ASP A 111 8.35 -1.17 -12.09
N PHE A 112 7.32 -0.61 -11.41
CA PHE A 112 7.50 -0.09 -10.06
C PHE A 112 7.26 -1.16 -9.02
N ASP A 113 8.23 -1.32 -8.10
CA ASP A 113 8.16 -2.21 -6.96
C ASP A 113 8.25 -1.40 -5.67
N PHE A 114 7.17 -1.39 -4.88
CA PHE A 114 7.10 -0.65 -3.62
C PHE A 114 8.15 -1.11 -2.61
N ILE A 115 8.38 -2.41 -2.51
CA ILE A 115 9.34 -2.96 -1.55
C ILE A 115 10.77 -2.54 -1.92
N ASP A 116 11.16 -2.69 -3.18
CA ASP A 116 12.48 -2.26 -3.64
C ASP A 116 12.68 -0.75 -3.44
N PHE A 117 11.64 0.03 -3.70
CA PHE A 117 11.70 1.48 -3.53
C PHE A 117 12.00 1.88 -2.08
N TYR A 118 11.26 1.33 -1.11
CA TYR A 118 11.47 1.65 0.30
C TYR A 118 12.68 0.94 0.90
N ALA A 119 13.10 -0.19 0.34
CA ALA A 119 14.29 -0.91 0.75
C ALA A 119 15.61 -0.18 0.39
N ALA A 120 15.53 0.92 -0.35
CA ALA A 120 16.66 1.85 -0.49
C ALA A 120 17.12 2.40 0.87
N ASP A 121 16.22 2.49 1.86
CA ASP A 121 16.62 2.72 3.25
C ASP A 121 16.94 1.36 3.91
N PRO A 122 18.18 1.17 4.43
CA PRO A 122 18.60 -0.09 5.03
C PRO A 122 17.73 -0.54 6.22
N ARG A 123 17.12 0.40 6.95
CA ARG A 123 16.25 0.08 8.09
C ARG A 123 14.97 -0.62 7.63
N PHE A 124 14.36 -0.14 6.54
CA PHE A 124 13.21 -0.82 5.93
C PHE A 124 13.60 -2.22 5.43
N ALA A 125 14.70 -2.32 4.71
CA ALA A 125 15.20 -3.58 4.17
C ALA A 125 15.44 -4.62 5.28
N GLU A 126 16.03 -4.20 6.40
CA GLU A 126 16.30 -5.08 7.54
C GLU A 126 15.01 -5.55 8.22
N GLU A 127 14.07 -4.65 8.48
CA GLU A 127 12.76 -5.02 9.05
C GLU A 127 11.98 -5.97 8.12
N PHE A 128 12.01 -5.72 6.81
CA PHE A 128 11.27 -6.53 5.85
C PHE A 128 11.74 -7.97 5.77
N LYS A 129 12.98 -8.27 6.15
CA LYS A 129 13.48 -9.66 6.25
C LYS A 129 12.69 -10.53 7.21
N SER A 130 11.96 -9.93 8.16
CA SER A 130 11.12 -10.64 9.13
C SER A 130 9.75 -11.03 8.60
N TYR A 131 9.45 -10.75 7.33
CA TYR A 131 8.14 -10.97 6.73
C TYR A 131 8.19 -12.07 5.68
N ASP A 132 7.12 -12.88 5.65
CA ASP A 132 6.92 -13.91 4.64
C ASP A 132 5.71 -13.57 3.78
N LEU A 133 5.81 -13.85 2.48
CA LEU A 133 4.69 -13.75 1.56
C LEU A 133 3.69 -14.87 1.86
N GLU A 134 2.44 -14.49 2.17
CA GLU A 134 1.36 -15.44 2.46
C GLU A 134 0.51 -15.73 1.23
N GLU A 135 0.08 -14.68 0.53
CA GLU A 135 -0.73 -14.85 -0.67
C GLU A 135 -0.68 -13.61 -1.57
N THR A 136 -1.16 -13.78 -2.79
CA THR A 136 -1.42 -12.72 -3.74
C THR A 136 -2.93 -12.64 -3.97
N LEU A 137 -3.52 -11.45 -3.74
CA LEU A 137 -4.94 -11.18 -3.93
C LEU A 137 -5.16 -10.47 -5.26
N THR A 138 -6.13 -10.94 -6.03
CA THR A 138 -6.57 -10.27 -7.26
C THR A 138 -7.81 -9.44 -6.98
N PHE A 139 -7.87 -8.23 -7.52
CA PHE A 139 -9.02 -7.34 -7.40
C PHE A 139 -9.32 -6.64 -8.72
N ASP A 140 -10.56 -6.17 -8.86
CA ASP A 140 -10.98 -5.36 -9.99
C ASP A 140 -10.69 -3.88 -9.70
N ARG A 141 -9.78 -3.27 -10.44
CA ARG A 141 -9.39 -1.86 -10.27
C ARG A 141 -10.57 -0.89 -10.45
N ARG A 142 -11.59 -1.29 -11.20
CA ARG A 142 -12.77 -0.45 -11.48
C ARG A 142 -13.60 -0.21 -10.22
N ILE A 143 -13.49 -1.06 -9.20
CA ILE A 143 -14.15 -0.88 -7.89
C ILE A 143 -13.64 0.41 -7.22
N TYR A 144 -12.35 0.69 -7.34
CA TYR A 144 -11.73 1.85 -6.72
C TYR A 144 -11.82 3.13 -7.57
N PHE A 145 -12.01 2.98 -8.89
CA PHE A 145 -12.00 4.09 -9.83
C PHE A 145 -13.18 4.03 -10.82
N PRO A 146 -14.43 4.14 -10.33
CA PRO A 146 -15.62 3.93 -11.17
C PRO A 146 -15.83 4.96 -12.28
N GLY A 147 -14.92 5.91 -12.49
CA GLY A 147 -15.01 6.92 -13.56
C GLY A 147 -13.81 6.97 -14.50
N LEU A 148 -12.79 6.12 -14.31
CA LEU A 148 -11.57 6.12 -15.11
C LEU A 148 -11.56 4.93 -16.10
N SER A 149 -12.47 4.99 -17.08
CA SER A 149 -12.85 3.80 -17.84
C SER A 149 -11.86 3.28 -18.87
N THR A 150 -11.14 4.11 -19.62
CA THR A 150 -10.51 3.62 -20.85
C THR A 150 -9.19 2.88 -20.68
N LYS A 151 -8.36 3.28 -19.74
CA LYS A 151 -7.10 2.57 -19.45
C LYS A 151 -7.33 1.34 -18.57
N LEU A 152 -8.29 1.44 -17.63
CA LEU A 152 -8.63 0.37 -16.70
C LEU A 152 -9.41 -0.77 -17.36
N ASP A 153 -10.18 -0.49 -18.42
CA ASP A 153 -10.93 -1.51 -19.16
C ASP A 153 -10.00 -2.47 -19.94
N LYS A 154 -8.78 -2.03 -20.27
CA LYS A 154 -7.77 -2.85 -20.95
C LYS A 154 -7.00 -3.76 -20.00
N ALA A 155 -6.87 -3.37 -18.73
CA ALA A 155 -6.21 -4.16 -17.68
C ALA A 155 -6.95 -3.94 -16.35
N PRO A 156 -8.17 -4.50 -16.22
CA PRO A 156 -9.04 -4.21 -15.07
C PRO A 156 -8.53 -4.85 -13.77
N GLN A 157 -7.67 -5.87 -13.85
CA GLN A 157 -7.21 -6.59 -12.68
C GLN A 157 -5.94 -5.99 -12.10
N GLY A 158 -5.95 -5.78 -10.78
CA GLY A 158 -4.79 -5.48 -9.99
C GLY A 158 -4.51 -6.61 -9.01
N GLN A 159 -3.34 -6.57 -8.38
CA GLN A 159 -2.94 -7.54 -7.38
C GLN A 159 -2.36 -6.85 -6.15
N TYR A 160 -2.69 -7.41 -4.97
CA TYR A 160 -2.02 -7.12 -3.72
C TYR A 160 -1.25 -8.34 -3.26
N MET A 161 -0.03 -8.13 -2.77
CA MET A 161 0.76 -9.15 -2.08
C MET A 161 0.60 -8.95 -0.59
N VAL A 162 0.31 -10.03 0.14
CA VAL A 162 0.10 -10.00 1.58
C VAL A 162 1.28 -10.70 2.26
N TYR A 163 1.94 -9.95 3.14
CA TYR A 163 3.06 -10.43 3.95
C TYR A 163 2.68 -10.42 5.42
N THR A 164 3.15 -11.39 6.17
CA THR A 164 2.99 -11.43 7.63
C THR A 164 4.34 -11.53 8.32
N ARG A 165 4.44 -10.93 9.50
CA ARG A 165 5.65 -10.98 10.32
C ARG A 165 5.81 -12.37 10.92
N ARG A 166 7.00 -12.96 10.78
CA ARG A 166 7.37 -14.18 11.52
C ARG A 166 7.41 -13.91 13.01
N GLN A 167 6.88 -14.84 13.75
CA GLN A 167 6.88 -14.79 15.21
C GLN A 167 8.11 -15.50 15.79
#